data_7459de09aff88fe34fab2569f6983c74
#
_entry.id   7459de09aff88fe34fab2569f6983c74
#
_cell.length_a   1.000
_cell.length_b   1.000
_cell.length_c   1.000
_cell.angle_alpha   90.00
_cell.angle_beta   90.00
_cell.angle_gamma   90.00
#
_symmetry.space_group_name_H-M   'P 1'
#
loop_
_entity.id
_entity.type
_entity.pdbx_description
1 polymer ?
#
loop_
_entity_poly.entity_id
_entity_poly.type
_entity_poly.pdbx_seq_one_letter_code
_entity_poly.pdbx_strand_id
1 'polypeptide(L)'
;MKRLKFEYKKAPDVKVRALKLINSLHLEYIQPKRLFFYRSEGSKARAYARAWGLPKLWQNALEIEPAYIIEVLSKHFDKLSEKEKDKVILHELTHIPHNFSGALVPHTRRRKGSFKDKLNTIVRRYLENKNY
;
A
#
# COMPACT_ATOMS: atom_id res chain seq x y z
N MET A 1 14.21 24.99 -19.19
CA MET A 1 13.17 24.26 -18.43
C MET A 1 13.81 23.25 -17.50
N LYS A 2 13.68 23.46 -16.19
CA LYS A 2 14.22 22.51 -15.22
C LYS A 2 13.33 21.28 -15.14
N ARG A 3 13.89 20.10 -15.40
CA ARG A 3 13.21 18.85 -15.12
C ARG A 3 13.11 18.68 -13.60
N LEU A 4 11.91 18.34 -13.09
CA LEU A 4 11.77 17.90 -11.72
C LEU A 4 12.65 16.67 -11.51
N LYS A 5 13.59 16.78 -10.58
CA LYS A 5 14.44 15.66 -10.21
C LYS A 5 13.59 14.62 -9.47
N PHE A 6 13.69 13.36 -9.88
CA PHE A 6 13.03 12.27 -9.18
C PHE A 6 13.67 12.07 -7.81
N GLU A 7 12.85 12.00 -6.76
CA GLU A 7 13.34 11.70 -5.42
C GLU A 7 12.27 10.99 -4.58
N TYR A 8 12.73 10.23 -3.59
CA TYR A 8 11.88 9.62 -2.58
C TYR A 8 11.96 10.40 -1.29
N LYS A 9 10.81 10.64 -0.66
CA LYS A 9 10.71 11.24 0.67
C LYS A 9 9.85 10.37 1.56
N LYS A 10 10.16 10.31 2.85
CA LYS A 10 9.29 9.64 3.81
C LYS A 10 7.92 10.30 3.80
N ALA A 11 6.87 9.51 3.97
CA ALA A 11 5.49 9.99 3.95
C ALA A 11 4.78 9.67 5.27
N PRO A 12 5.09 10.44 6.34
CA PRO A 12 4.48 10.19 7.66
C PRO A 12 2.96 10.37 7.67
N ASP A 13 2.41 11.23 6.84
CA ASP A 13 0.98 11.43 6.67
C ASP A 13 0.30 10.17 6.13
N VAL A 14 0.92 9.52 5.15
CA VAL A 14 0.43 8.26 4.58
C VAL A 14 0.51 7.15 5.63
N LYS A 15 1.59 7.11 6.39
CA LYS A 15 1.75 6.14 7.48
C LYS A 15 0.62 6.24 8.50
N VAL A 16 0.30 7.44 8.96
CA VAL A 16 -0.78 7.67 9.93
C VAL A 16 -2.10 7.18 9.37
N ARG A 17 -2.40 7.54 8.12
CA ARG A 17 -3.62 7.11 7.43
C ARG A 17 -3.71 5.60 7.31
N ALA A 18 -2.64 4.97 6.85
CA ALA A 18 -2.60 3.51 6.65
C ALA A 18 -2.75 2.75 7.97
N LEU A 19 -2.08 3.20 9.03
CA LEU A 19 -2.18 2.54 10.34
C LEU A 19 -3.58 2.63 10.92
N LYS A 20 -4.28 3.75 10.73
CA LYS A 20 -5.69 3.88 11.13
C LYS A 20 -6.56 2.89 10.36
N LEU A 21 -6.34 2.75 9.06
CA LEU A 21 -7.10 1.82 8.23
C LEU A 21 -6.84 0.36 8.63
N ILE A 22 -5.59 0.01 8.84
CA ILE A 22 -5.19 -1.34 9.28
C ILE A 22 -5.86 -1.68 10.60
N ASN A 23 -5.86 -0.75 11.55
CA ASN A 23 -6.49 -0.94 12.84
C ASN A 23 -8.01 -1.04 12.73
N SER A 24 -8.64 -0.15 11.98
CA SER A 24 -10.09 -0.14 11.80
C SER A 24 -10.62 -1.41 11.13
N LEU A 25 -9.84 -1.99 10.22
CA LEU A 25 -10.21 -3.21 9.49
C LEU A 25 -9.65 -4.49 10.13
N HIS A 26 -8.97 -4.36 11.26
CA HIS A 26 -8.37 -5.49 11.99
C HIS A 26 -7.46 -6.36 11.11
N LEU A 27 -6.61 -5.72 10.31
CA LEU A 27 -5.66 -6.41 9.43
C LEU A 27 -4.42 -6.83 10.24
N GLU A 28 -4.60 -7.77 11.15
CA GLU A 28 -3.58 -8.16 12.13
C GLU A 28 -2.38 -8.89 11.54
N TYR A 29 -2.54 -9.47 10.34
CA TYR A 29 -1.44 -10.13 9.63
C TYR A 29 -0.40 -9.14 9.10
N ILE A 30 -0.74 -7.86 8.98
CA ILE A 30 0.19 -6.82 8.55
C ILE A 30 1.03 -6.40 9.76
N GLN A 31 2.35 -6.43 9.60
CA GLN A 31 3.29 -6.06 10.63
C GLN A 31 3.70 -4.59 10.47
N PRO A 32 3.16 -3.68 11.30
CA PRO A 32 3.39 -2.23 11.11
C PRO A 32 4.87 -1.83 11.14
N LYS A 33 5.69 -2.53 11.93
CA LYS A 33 7.13 -2.25 12.02
C LYS A 33 7.90 -2.66 10.77
N ARG A 34 7.28 -3.46 9.91
CA ARG A 34 7.88 -3.96 8.66
C ARG A 34 7.19 -3.39 7.43
N LEU A 35 6.39 -2.34 7.60
CA LEU A 35 5.68 -1.64 6.55
C LEU A 35 6.15 -0.18 6.54
N PHE A 36 6.66 0.26 5.40
CA PHE A 36 7.26 1.58 5.22
C PHE A 36 6.48 2.40 4.21
N PHE A 37 6.52 3.72 4.35
CA PHE A 37 5.72 4.63 3.54
C PHE A 37 6.59 5.72 2.95
N TYR A 38 6.52 5.86 1.64
CA TYR A 38 7.29 6.83 0.89
C TYR A 38 6.43 7.58 -0.10
N ARG A 39 6.86 8.79 -0.39
CA ARG A 39 6.29 9.63 -1.44
C ARG A 39 7.35 9.83 -2.49
N SER A 40 7.02 9.57 -3.77
CA SER A 40 7.92 9.88 -4.87
C SER A 40 7.50 11.19 -5.54
N GLU A 41 8.47 12.04 -5.83
CA GLU A 41 8.29 13.27 -6.57
C GLU A 41 9.06 13.18 -7.89
N GLY A 42 8.54 13.78 -8.96
CA GLY A 42 9.18 13.77 -10.26
C GLY A 42 9.02 12.49 -11.06
N SER A 43 8.14 11.59 -10.63
CA SER A 43 7.85 10.36 -11.38
C SER A 43 7.02 10.68 -12.63
N LYS A 44 7.32 9.98 -13.72
CA LYS A 44 6.55 10.04 -14.97
C LYS A 44 5.42 9.01 -15.02
N ALA A 45 5.37 8.11 -14.04
CA ALA A 45 4.33 7.10 -13.96
C ALA A 45 2.96 7.73 -13.71
N ARG A 46 1.90 7.09 -14.20
CA ARG A 46 0.53 7.56 -14.04
C ARG A 46 -0.20 6.96 -12.83
N ALA A 47 0.44 6.07 -12.11
CA ALA A 47 -0.14 5.43 -10.94
C ALA A 47 -0.33 6.43 -9.79
N TYR A 48 -1.32 6.19 -8.93
CA TYR A 48 -1.49 6.93 -7.69
C TYR A 48 -0.55 6.42 -6.60
N ALA A 49 -0.32 5.12 -6.58
CA ALA A 49 0.52 4.46 -5.58
C ALA A 49 1.00 3.11 -6.09
N ARG A 50 1.99 2.57 -5.39
CA ARG A 50 2.54 1.24 -5.68
C ARG A 50 2.92 0.55 -4.38
N ALA A 51 2.75 -0.78 -4.35
CA ALA A 51 3.26 -1.61 -3.27
C ALA A 51 4.55 -2.29 -3.73
N TRP A 52 5.54 -2.32 -2.86
CA TRP A 52 6.81 -2.99 -3.08
C TRP A 52 7.00 -4.06 -2.01
N GLY A 53 7.26 -5.28 -2.43
CA GLY A 53 7.62 -6.35 -1.50
C GLY A 53 9.12 -6.61 -1.55
N LEU A 54 9.68 -7.04 -0.43
CA LEU A 54 11.10 -7.40 -0.37
C LEU A 54 11.25 -8.85 -0.86
N PRO A 55 11.91 -9.08 -2.02
CA PRO A 55 12.06 -10.42 -2.56
C PRO A 55 12.77 -11.38 -1.59
N LYS A 56 12.38 -12.64 -1.62
CA LYS A 56 12.92 -13.67 -0.73
C LYS A 56 14.44 -13.76 -0.80
N LEU A 57 15.00 -13.65 -1.99
CA LEU A 57 16.45 -13.68 -2.17
C LEU A 57 17.13 -12.54 -1.41
N TRP A 58 16.55 -11.32 -1.45
CA TRP A 58 17.08 -10.19 -0.70
C TRP A 58 16.96 -10.40 0.82
N GLN A 59 15.85 -11.00 1.27
CA GLN A 59 15.67 -11.33 2.68
C GLN A 59 16.79 -12.26 3.16
N ASN A 60 17.11 -13.26 2.36
CA ASN A 60 18.18 -14.20 2.68
C ASN A 60 19.56 -13.53 2.66
N ALA A 61 19.85 -12.75 1.61
CA ALA A 61 21.14 -12.08 1.46
C ALA A 61 21.42 -11.08 2.56
N LEU A 62 20.41 -10.31 2.96
CA LEU A 62 20.55 -9.28 4.00
C LEU A 62 20.26 -9.81 5.41
N GLU A 63 19.80 -11.05 5.52
CA GLU A 63 19.42 -11.69 6.80
C GLU A 63 18.39 -10.84 7.57
N ILE A 64 17.34 -10.39 6.86
CA ILE A 64 16.26 -9.60 7.44
C ILE A 64 14.90 -10.22 7.16
N GLU A 65 13.93 -9.88 8.00
CA GLU A 65 12.55 -10.32 7.89
C GLU A 65 11.84 -9.69 6.68
N PRO A 66 10.73 -10.29 6.22
CA PRO A 66 9.92 -9.71 5.15
C PRO A 66 9.51 -8.27 5.48
N ALA A 67 9.44 -7.44 4.44
CA ALA A 67 9.03 -6.04 4.57
C ALA A 67 8.34 -5.58 3.29
N TYR A 68 7.56 -4.50 3.42
CA TYR A 68 6.85 -3.88 2.32
C TYR A 68 6.99 -2.37 2.37
N ILE A 69 6.91 -1.76 1.19
CA ILE A 69 6.85 -0.30 1.06
C ILE A 69 5.57 0.04 0.30
N ILE A 70 4.82 1.01 0.82
CA ILE A 70 3.74 1.66 0.08
C ILE A 70 4.29 3.00 -0.38
N GLU A 71 4.37 3.16 -1.68
CA GLU A 71 4.85 4.39 -2.32
C GLU A 71 3.65 5.12 -2.91
N VAL A 72 3.44 6.38 -2.53
CA VAL A 72 2.45 7.22 -3.19
C VAL A 72 3.17 8.17 -4.15
N LEU A 73 2.58 8.41 -5.32
CA LEU A 73 3.13 9.33 -6.31
C LEU A 73 2.50 10.70 -6.09
N SER A 74 3.28 11.64 -5.56
CA SER A 74 2.80 12.96 -5.12
C SER A 74 1.91 13.67 -6.12
N LYS A 75 2.32 13.69 -7.39
CA LYS A 75 1.62 14.40 -8.46
C LYS A 75 0.16 14.00 -8.58
N HIS A 76 -0.14 12.74 -8.36
CA HIS A 76 -1.49 12.19 -8.54
C HIS A 76 -2.21 11.97 -7.21
N PHE A 77 -1.48 11.49 -6.21
CA PHE A 77 -2.06 11.13 -4.92
C PHE A 77 -2.45 12.34 -4.07
N ASP A 78 -1.58 13.34 -3.98
CA ASP A 78 -1.76 14.43 -3.02
C ASP A 78 -3.00 15.30 -3.29
N LYS A 79 -3.51 15.30 -4.51
CA LYS A 79 -4.72 16.05 -4.88
C LYS A 79 -6.03 15.27 -4.71
N LEU A 80 -5.96 14.02 -4.28
CA LEU A 80 -7.15 13.20 -4.07
C LEU A 80 -7.92 13.64 -2.82
N SER A 81 -9.23 13.36 -2.81
CA SER A 81 -10.06 13.54 -1.62
C SER A 81 -9.64 12.54 -0.53
N GLU A 82 -10.09 12.78 0.70
CA GLU A 82 -9.80 11.88 1.83
C GLU A 82 -10.28 10.45 1.54
N LYS A 83 -11.49 10.31 0.99
CA LYS A 83 -12.05 9.01 0.63
C LYS A 83 -11.22 8.31 -0.44
N GLU A 84 -10.82 9.05 -1.47
CA GLU A 84 -10.02 8.50 -2.56
C GLU A 84 -8.63 8.09 -2.09
N LYS A 85 -8.01 8.85 -1.18
CA LYS A 85 -6.73 8.48 -0.57
C LYS A 85 -6.85 7.17 0.20
N ASP A 86 -7.90 7.01 1.01
CA ASP A 86 -8.15 5.76 1.71
C ASP A 86 -8.32 4.59 0.75
N LYS A 87 -9.08 4.81 -0.32
CA LYS A 87 -9.31 3.79 -1.35
C LYS A 87 -8.00 3.33 -2.00
N VAL A 88 -7.14 4.28 -2.35
CA VAL A 88 -5.84 3.97 -2.97
C VAL A 88 -4.95 3.18 -2.02
N ILE A 89 -4.83 3.63 -0.77
CA ILE A 89 -3.98 2.95 0.22
C ILE A 89 -4.50 1.54 0.50
N LEU A 90 -5.81 1.39 0.70
CA LEU A 90 -6.42 0.09 0.94
C LEU A 90 -6.21 -0.86 -0.25
N HIS A 91 -6.29 -0.33 -1.48
CA HIS A 91 -6.02 -1.11 -2.67
C HIS A 91 -4.60 -1.68 -2.64
N GLU A 92 -3.60 -0.84 -2.30
CA GLU A 92 -2.20 -1.30 -2.21
C GLU A 92 -2.01 -2.32 -1.08
N LEU A 93 -2.67 -2.13 0.05
CA LEU A 93 -2.61 -3.09 1.17
C LEU A 93 -3.17 -4.47 0.78
N THR A 94 -4.14 -4.52 -0.15
CA THR A 94 -4.68 -5.82 -0.61
C THR A 94 -3.68 -6.65 -1.41
N HIS A 95 -2.57 -6.05 -1.85
CA HIS A 95 -1.50 -6.79 -2.52
C HIS A 95 -0.59 -7.53 -1.55
N ILE A 96 -0.69 -7.25 -0.25
CA ILE A 96 0.09 -7.94 0.78
C ILE A 96 -0.63 -9.25 1.12
N PRO A 97 0.02 -10.42 0.93
CA PRO A 97 -0.61 -11.70 1.24
C PRO A 97 -0.74 -11.92 2.74
N HIS A 98 -1.65 -12.81 3.12
CA HIS A 98 -1.94 -13.12 4.52
C HIS A 98 -0.71 -13.58 5.31
N ASN A 99 0.23 -14.29 4.66
CA ASN A 99 1.44 -14.78 5.30
C ASN A 99 2.55 -13.72 5.46
N PHE A 100 2.35 -12.51 4.94
CA PHE A 100 3.31 -11.41 5.02
C PHE A 100 4.73 -11.83 4.61
N SER A 101 4.85 -12.54 3.48
CA SER A 101 6.10 -13.20 3.06
C SER A 101 7.09 -12.33 2.31
N GLY A 102 6.70 -11.11 1.93
CA GLY A 102 7.46 -10.25 1.03
C GLY A 102 7.00 -10.36 -0.42
N ALA A 103 6.19 -11.35 -0.75
CA ALA A 103 5.58 -11.49 -2.07
C ALA A 103 4.39 -10.54 -2.21
N LEU A 104 3.99 -10.23 -3.45
CA LEU A 104 2.82 -9.42 -3.75
C LEU A 104 1.77 -10.26 -4.46
N VAL A 105 0.51 -10.07 -4.09
CA VAL A 105 -0.62 -10.68 -4.80
C VAL A 105 -0.95 -9.81 -6.01
N PRO A 106 -0.92 -10.37 -7.24
CA PRO A 106 -1.14 -9.57 -8.45
C PRO A 106 -2.60 -9.14 -8.62
N HIS A 107 -2.84 -8.19 -9.52
CA HIS A 107 -4.18 -7.72 -9.88
C HIS A 107 -4.97 -8.75 -10.69
N THR A 108 -4.28 -9.69 -11.29
CA THR A 108 -4.89 -10.69 -12.17
C THR A 108 -5.93 -11.52 -11.46
N ARG A 109 -6.88 -12.01 -12.23
CA ARG A 109 -8.05 -12.83 -11.89
C ARG A 109 -8.20 -13.18 -10.42
N ARG A 110 -9.10 -12.48 -9.75
CA ARG A 110 -9.49 -12.86 -8.40
C ARG A 110 -10.06 -14.25 -8.38
N ARG A 111 -9.44 -15.10 -7.64
CA ARG A 111 -9.99 -16.40 -7.31
C ARG A 111 -11.13 -16.16 -6.34
N LYS A 112 -12.36 -16.46 -6.74
CA LYS A 112 -13.54 -16.30 -5.89
C LYS A 112 -13.34 -17.03 -4.57
N GLY A 113 -13.56 -16.34 -3.45
CA GLY A 113 -13.34 -16.87 -2.11
C GLY A 113 -11.89 -16.86 -1.62
N SER A 114 -10.95 -16.34 -2.42
CA SER A 114 -9.56 -16.17 -1.97
C SER A 114 -9.47 -15.14 -0.83
N PHE A 115 -8.35 -15.13 -0.12
CA PHE A 115 -8.09 -14.15 0.91
C PHE A 115 -8.23 -12.72 0.37
N LYS A 116 -7.64 -12.44 -0.81
CA LYS A 116 -7.73 -11.13 -1.44
C LYS A 116 -9.17 -10.77 -1.81
N ASP A 117 -9.95 -11.72 -2.30
CA ASP A 117 -11.35 -11.50 -2.64
C ASP A 117 -12.17 -11.12 -1.41
N LYS A 118 -11.99 -11.84 -0.31
CA LYS A 118 -12.64 -11.54 0.97
C LYS A 118 -12.22 -10.17 1.51
N LEU A 119 -10.95 -9.86 1.42
CA LEU A 119 -10.41 -8.58 1.87
C LEU A 119 -10.97 -7.42 1.04
N ASN A 120 -11.08 -7.57 -0.28
CA ASN A 120 -11.69 -6.56 -1.15
C ASN A 120 -13.15 -6.28 -0.76
N THR A 121 -13.90 -7.30 -0.36
CA THR A 121 -15.28 -7.14 0.11
C THR A 121 -15.33 -6.31 1.39
N ILE A 122 -14.45 -6.61 2.34
CA ILE A 122 -14.34 -5.88 3.61
C ILE A 122 -14.00 -4.41 3.36
N VAL A 123 -13.02 -4.15 2.50
CA VAL A 123 -12.58 -2.81 2.13
C VAL A 123 -13.73 -2.02 1.51
N ARG A 124 -14.45 -2.61 0.57
CA ARG A 124 -15.59 -1.95 -0.08
C ARG A 124 -16.66 -1.55 0.93
N ARG A 125 -17.03 -2.45 1.83
CA ARG A 125 -18.03 -2.17 2.88
C ARG A 125 -17.58 -1.06 3.81
N TYR A 126 -16.31 -1.07 4.19
CA TYR A 126 -15.74 -0.03 5.04
C TYR A 126 -15.86 1.34 4.39
N LEU A 127 -15.47 1.46 3.12
CA LEU A 127 -15.51 2.71 2.38
C LEU A 127 -16.95 3.22 2.15
N GLU A 128 -17.91 2.31 1.94
CA GLU A 128 -19.32 2.66 1.76
C GLU A 128 -19.95 3.18 3.05
N ASN A 129 -19.52 2.67 4.21
CA ASN A 129 -20.12 2.98 5.50
C ASN A 129 -19.43 4.10 6.27
N LYS A 130 -18.25 4.50 5.85
CA LYS A 130 -17.51 5.56 6.53
C LYS A 130 -18.02 6.93 6.12
N ASN A 131 -18.25 7.82 7.10
CA ASN A 131 -18.57 9.22 6.86
C ASN A 131 -17.26 10.00 6.63
N TYR A 132 -17.18 10.66 5.48
CA TYR A 132 -16.06 11.51 5.13
C TYR A 132 -16.40 12.98 5.21
#